data_140a88cfeac34b07e2646d97460ddcfd
#
_entry.id   140a88cfeac34b07e2646d97460ddcfd
#
_cell.length_a   1.000
_cell.length_b   1.000
_cell.length_c   1.000
_cell.angle_alpha   90.00
_cell.angle_beta   90.00
_cell.angle_gamma   90.00
#
_symmetry.space_group_name_H-M   'P 1'
#
loop_
_entity.id
_entity.type
_entity.pdbx_description
1 polymer ?
#
loop_
_entity_poly.entity_id
_entity_poly.type
_entity_poly.pdbx_seq_one_letter_code
_entity_poly.pdbx_strand_id
1 'polypeptide(L)' 'MITEEKLESHYNVIKAKHDALDKMIVEAYNHYIDDNEVHKMKREKLHLKEEMDRIKSKLKGH' A
#
# COMPACT_ATOMS: atom_id res chain seq x y z
N MET A 1 6.35 -8.46 -21.27
CA MET A 1 7.39 -8.10 -20.28
C MET A 1 7.14 -6.72 -19.72
N ILE A 2 7.22 -6.59 -18.40
CA ILE A 2 6.98 -5.28 -17.75
C ILE A 2 8.28 -4.47 -17.77
N THR A 3 8.21 -3.25 -18.30
CA THR A 3 9.36 -2.36 -18.34
C THR A 3 9.61 -1.72 -16.99
N GLU A 4 10.81 -1.19 -16.76
CA GLU A 4 11.13 -0.44 -15.54
C GLU A 4 10.18 0.72 -15.33
N GLU A 5 9.86 1.42 -16.40
CA GLU A 5 8.94 2.54 -16.37
C GLU A 5 7.56 2.13 -15.86
N LYS A 6 7.06 0.98 -16.34
CA LYS A 6 5.77 0.47 -15.88
C LYS A 6 5.83 0.01 -14.43
N LEU A 7 6.95 -0.55 -14.00
CA LEU A 7 7.12 -0.95 -12.61
C LEU A 7 7.13 0.28 -11.69
N GLU A 8 7.79 1.34 -12.11
CA GLU A 8 7.81 2.58 -11.32
C GLU A 8 6.42 3.19 -11.22
N SER A 9 5.68 3.23 -12.33
CA SER A 9 4.32 3.73 -12.33
C SER A 9 3.43 2.91 -11.41
N HIS A 10 3.57 1.59 -11.48
CA HIS A 10 2.81 0.68 -10.64
C HIS A 10 3.15 0.90 -9.15
N TYR A 11 4.44 1.03 -8.86
CA TYR A 11 4.89 1.30 -7.50
C TYR A 11 4.28 2.60 -6.96
N ASN A 12 4.30 3.66 -7.77
CA ASN A 12 3.76 4.95 -7.35
C ASN A 12 2.26 4.87 -7.07
N VAL A 13 1.52 4.12 -7.87
CA VAL A 13 0.08 3.92 -7.65
C VAL A 13 -0.17 3.19 -6.33
N ILE A 14 0.58 2.12 -6.10
CA ILE A 14 0.42 1.33 -4.87
C ILE A 14 0.84 2.13 -3.65
N LYS A 15 1.91 2.89 -3.77
CA LYS A 15 2.36 3.76 -2.68
C LYS A 15 1.30 4.79 -2.32
N ALA A 16 0.67 5.39 -3.32
CA ALA A 16 -0.40 6.36 -3.08
C ALA A 16 -1.57 5.71 -2.34
N LYS A 17 -1.94 4.49 -2.71
CA LYS A 17 -2.99 3.74 -2.02
C LYS A 17 -2.58 3.41 -0.59
N HIS A 18 -1.33 3.01 -0.39
CA HIS A 18 -0.81 2.71 0.94
C HIS A 18 -0.89 3.94 1.84
N ASP A 19 -0.46 5.08 1.33
CA ASP A 19 -0.48 6.33 2.11
C ASP A 19 -1.92 6.76 2.42
N ALA A 20 -2.83 6.59 1.47
CA ALA A 20 -4.24 6.91 1.68
C ALA A 20 -4.84 6.02 2.77
N LEU A 21 -4.53 4.73 2.74
CA LEU A 21 -5.01 3.80 3.78
C LEU A 21 -4.43 4.14 5.15
N ASP A 22 -3.18 4.55 5.19
CA ASP A 22 -2.54 4.95 6.43
C ASP A 22 -3.31 6.11 7.08
N LYS A 23 -3.66 7.10 6.29
CA LYS A 23 -4.47 8.23 6.76
C LYS A 23 -5.85 7.79 7.20
N MET A 24 -6.47 6.89 6.44
CA MET A 24 -7.80 6.37 6.79
C MET A 24 -7.77 5.63 8.12
N ILE A 25 -6.71 4.88 8.39
CA ILE A 25 -6.57 4.15 9.65
C ILE A 25 -6.47 5.13 10.82
N VAL A 26 -5.68 6.18 10.67
CA VAL A 26 -5.55 7.22 11.70
C VAL A 26 -6.90 7.89 11.96
N GLU A 27 -7.61 8.24 10.90
CA GLU A 27 -8.93 8.85 11.03
C GLU A 27 -9.93 7.90 11.68
N ALA A 28 -9.87 6.61 11.36
CA ALA A 28 -10.73 5.61 11.94
C ALA A 28 -10.55 5.55 13.46
N TYR A 29 -9.30 5.58 13.93
CA TYR A 29 -9.03 5.62 15.36
C TYR A 29 -9.60 6.87 16.02
N ASN A 30 -9.47 8.00 15.35
CA ASN A 30 -9.96 9.28 15.88
C ASN A 30 -11.49 9.36 15.93
N HIS A 31 -12.17 8.60 15.07
CA HIS A 31 -13.64 8.62 14.98
C HIS A 31 -14.30 7.38 15.58
N TYR A 32 -13.54 6.55 16.29
CA TYR A 32 -14.06 5.35 16.94
C TYR A 32 -14.79 4.40 16.00
N ILE A 33 -14.19 4.18 14.84
CA ILE A 33 -14.76 3.24 13.86
C ILE A 33 -14.54 1.80 14.35
N ASP A 34 -15.44 0.90 13.96
CA ASP A 34 -15.43 -0.50 14.32
C ASP A 34 -14.05 -1.14 14.13
N ASP A 35 -13.61 -1.91 15.13
CA ASP A 35 -12.34 -2.63 15.09
C ASP A 35 -12.20 -3.53 13.87
N ASN A 36 -13.29 -4.13 13.43
CA ASN A 36 -13.28 -4.98 12.24
C ASN A 36 -12.91 -4.20 10.98
N GLU A 37 -13.41 -2.98 10.87
CA GLU A 37 -13.10 -2.11 9.75
C GLU A 37 -11.61 -1.72 9.76
N VAL A 38 -11.11 -1.36 10.94
CA VAL A 38 -9.70 -1.00 11.11
C VAL A 38 -8.81 -2.20 10.78
N HIS A 39 -9.21 -3.38 11.20
CA HIS A 39 -8.47 -4.61 10.91
C HIS A 39 -8.36 -4.87 9.40
N LYS A 40 -9.45 -4.67 8.69
CA LYS A 40 -9.46 -4.83 7.23
C LYS A 40 -8.52 -3.84 6.56
N MET A 41 -8.55 -2.59 7.00
CA MET A 41 -7.69 -1.56 6.44
C MET A 41 -6.21 -1.86 6.71
N LYS A 42 -5.89 -2.32 7.90
CA LYS A 42 -4.53 -2.69 8.26
C LYS A 42 -4.01 -3.86 7.42
N ARG A 43 -4.87 -4.84 7.18
CA ARG A 43 -4.53 -5.99 6.35
C ARG A 43 -4.28 -5.57 4.90
N GLU A 44 -5.14 -4.71 4.38
CA GLU A 44 -4.99 -4.18 3.04
C GLU A 44 -3.71 -3.36 2.89
N LYS A 45 -3.41 -2.55 3.89
CA LYS A 45 -2.18 -1.78 3.92
C LYS A 45 -0.96 -2.70 3.90
N LEU A 46 -1.00 -3.78 4.65
CA LEU A 46 0.08 -4.75 4.66
C LEU A 46 0.28 -5.41 3.30
N HIS A 47 -0.81 -5.76 2.62
CA HIS A 47 -0.72 -6.31 1.27
C HIS A 47 -0.08 -5.33 0.30
N LEU A 48 -0.45 -4.07 0.38
CA LEU A 48 0.12 -3.04 -0.47
C LEU A 48 1.61 -2.86 -0.19
N LYS A 49 2.00 -2.92 1.07
CA LYS A 49 3.40 -2.83 1.45
C LYS A 49 4.20 -3.99 0.88
N GLU A 50 3.65 -5.20 0.95
CA GLU A 50 4.30 -6.38 0.38
C GLU A 50 4.48 -6.24 -1.13
N GLU A 51 3.47 -5.74 -1.82
CA GLU A 51 3.55 -5.48 -3.25
C GLU A 51 4.61 -4.45 -3.58
N MET A 52 4.68 -3.38 -2.80
CA MET A 52 5.69 -2.35 -2.96
C MET A 52 7.09 -2.94 -2.82
N ASP A 53 7.29 -3.78 -1.83
CA ASP A 53 8.59 -4.41 -1.59
C ASP A 53 8.99 -5.32 -2.77
N ARG A 54 8.04 -6.04 -3.34
CA ARG A 54 8.29 -6.87 -4.51
C ARG A 54 8.71 -6.04 -5.71
N ILE A 55 7.98 -4.98 -5.97
CA ILE A 55 8.27 -4.09 -7.11
C ILE A 55 9.63 -3.44 -6.92
N LYS A 56 9.89 -2.97 -5.70
CA LYS A 56 11.16 -2.34 -5.37
C LYS A 56 12.33 -3.30 -5.59
N SER A 57 12.14 -4.56 -5.24
CA SER A 57 13.13 -5.60 -5.46
C SER A 57 13.42 -5.79 -6.94
N LYS A 58 12.38 -5.78 -7.77
CA LYS A 58 12.52 -5.89 -9.22
C LYS A 58 13.20 -4.67 -9.82
N LEU A 59 12.91 -3.49 -9.31
CA LEU A 59 13.52 -2.26 -9.79
C LEU A 59 15.01 -2.17 -9.49
N LYS A 60 15.47 -2.90 -8.48
CA LYS A 60 16.89 -2.92 -8.14
C LYS A 60 17.72 -3.78 -9.08
N GLY A 61 17.14 -4.23 -10.15
CA GLY A 61 17.93 -4.73 -11.25
C GLY A 61 18.31 -6.19 -11.24
N HIS A 62 17.49 -6.93 -10.82
CA HIS A 62 17.80 -8.35 -10.92
C HIS A 62 16.97 -9.03 -11.90
#